data_0ab993844f3f71ae5d931c2b706ddd9f
#
_entry.id   0ab993844f3f71ae5d931c2b706ddd9f
#
_cell.length_a   1.000
_cell.length_b   1.000
_cell.length_c   1.000
_cell.angle_alpha   90.00
_cell.angle_beta   90.00
_cell.angle_gamma   90.00
#
_symmetry.space_group_name_H-M   'P 1'
#
loop_
_entity.id
_entity.type
_entity.pdbx_description
1 polymer ?
#
loop_
_entity_poly.entity_id
_entity_poly.type
_entity_poly.pdbx_seq_one_letter_code
_entity_poly.pdbx_strand_id
1 'polypeptide(L)'
;MHRMGLIDFWYYTNEEFYFKNGHILLRGSNGSGKSVTMQSFIPILLDGNKNSERLDAFGTKARKMETYLIDENSTRDERIAYLYLEFKREDSDIYKTIGMGMRARKNKPLDTWYFVIEDNQRIGKDIQLMEHNLAISKQSLKNRIQHQFIETQREYMARVNQALFQFPTLDDYKESINLLVKLRSPKLSNSLKPTIINELLSESLQPLSEDDLRPLTEALSNMDEVQNRLEVLKQSQQAAKSIQNVYEQYNYALLDKKSLQYIEQKNKLDELTKKQKGFYEQKNHASEMILEIKKQLDDIHVEKSVLEEEYSGLAKQDLLQLASDVQRYKEDLTQQEKALKNKVQQESNKDNAYVCLLYTS
;
A
#
# COMPACT_ATOMS: atom_id res chain seq x y z
N MET A 1 3.61 11.63 -21.75
CA MET A 1 2.34 12.34 -21.46
C MET A 1 2.50 13.76 -22.00
N HIS A 2 1.50 14.28 -22.74
CA HIS A 2 1.56 15.58 -23.38
C HIS A 2 0.64 16.60 -22.71
N ARG A 3 -0.61 16.21 -22.45
CA ARG A 3 -1.61 17.08 -21.88
C ARG A 3 -2.65 16.29 -21.07
N MET A 4 -3.19 16.89 -20.02
CA MET A 4 -4.37 16.40 -19.31
C MET A 4 -5.46 17.48 -19.32
N GLY A 5 -6.71 17.06 -19.43
CA GLY A 5 -7.85 17.97 -19.48
C GLY A 5 -8.98 17.56 -18.55
N LEU A 6 -9.62 18.56 -17.99
CA LEU A 6 -10.79 18.45 -17.11
C LEU A 6 -11.91 19.32 -17.70
N ILE A 7 -13.06 18.72 -17.88
CA ILE A 7 -14.24 19.40 -18.42
C ILE A 7 -15.41 19.20 -17.45
N ASP A 8 -15.95 20.30 -16.97
CA ASP A 8 -17.02 20.41 -15.98
C ASP A 8 -16.82 19.46 -14.77
N PHE A 9 -15.58 19.33 -14.34
CA PHE A 9 -15.18 18.47 -13.24
C PHE A 9 -14.72 19.30 -12.05
N TRP A 10 -15.29 19.04 -10.87
CA TRP A 10 -15.02 19.76 -9.62
C TRP A 10 -15.26 21.27 -9.81
N TYR A 11 -14.26 22.12 -9.61
CA TYR A 11 -14.33 23.57 -9.86
C TYR A 11 -13.82 23.98 -11.26
N TYR A 12 -13.42 23.02 -12.08
CA TYR A 12 -12.92 23.28 -13.42
C TYR A 12 -14.07 23.25 -14.43
N THR A 13 -14.18 24.28 -15.26
CA THR A 13 -15.13 24.30 -16.36
C THR A 13 -14.54 23.65 -17.61
N ASN A 14 -13.36 24.10 -18.02
CA ASN A 14 -12.60 23.55 -19.14
C ASN A 14 -11.14 23.94 -18.97
N GLU A 15 -10.36 23.06 -18.35
CA GLU A 15 -8.97 23.34 -18.04
C GLU A 15 -8.06 22.27 -18.65
N GLU A 16 -6.95 22.73 -19.20
CA GLU A 16 -5.92 21.90 -19.78
C GLU A 16 -4.58 22.17 -19.11
N PHE A 17 -3.90 21.11 -18.73
CA PHE A 17 -2.56 21.17 -18.16
C PHE A 17 -1.57 20.47 -19.08
N TYR A 18 -0.57 21.22 -19.52
CA TYR A 18 0.45 20.74 -20.43
C TYR A 18 1.68 20.24 -19.69
N PHE A 19 2.19 19.09 -20.11
CA PHE A 19 3.41 18.52 -19.59
C PHE A 19 4.61 18.99 -20.42
N LYS A 20 5.66 19.39 -19.74
CA LYS A 20 6.94 19.70 -20.37
C LYS A 20 7.89 18.53 -20.18
N ASN A 21 8.26 17.87 -21.27
CA ASN A 21 9.07 16.64 -21.24
C ASN A 21 8.49 15.57 -20.29
N GLY A 22 7.19 15.37 -20.31
CA GLY A 22 6.50 14.41 -19.45
C GLY A 22 6.33 14.84 -18.00
N HIS A 23 6.76 16.03 -17.60
CA HIS A 23 6.68 16.54 -16.23
C HIS A 23 5.70 17.69 -16.08
N ILE A 24 5.04 17.74 -14.94
CA ILE A 24 4.19 18.84 -14.51
C ILE A 24 4.39 19.12 -13.02
N LEU A 25 4.40 20.38 -12.65
CA LEU A 25 4.46 20.82 -11.27
C LEU A 25 3.21 21.62 -10.91
N LEU A 26 2.35 21.08 -10.08
CA LEU A 26 1.19 21.78 -9.53
C LEU A 26 1.59 22.49 -8.22
N ARG A 27 1.54 23.81 -8.23
CA ARG A 27 1.87 24.66 -7.07
C ARG A 27 0.60 25.39 -6.58
N GLY A 28 0.45 25.53 -5.27
CA GLY A 28 -0.66 26.25 -4.66
C GLY A 28 -0.75 25.99 -3.15
N SER A 29 -1.57 26.75 -2.46
CA SER A 29 -1.85 26.63 -1.03
C SER A 29 -2.54 25.30 -0.69
N ASN A 30 -2.61 24.96 0.59
CA ASN A 30 -3.39 23.79 1.04
C ASN A 30 -4.88 24.02 0.73
N GLY A 31 -5.55 22.97 0.28
CA GLY A 31 -6.95 23.06 -0.16
C GLY A 31 -7.16 23.53 -1.60
N SER A 32 -6.13 23.97 -2.34
CA SER A 32 -6.25 24.46 -3.74
C SER A 32 -6.57 23.37 -4.78
N GLY A 33 -6.78 22.12 -4.36
CA GLY A 33 -7.21 21.05 -5.26
C GLY A 33 -6.10 20.27 -5.97
N LYS A 34 -4.83 20.54 -5.71
CA LYS A 34 -3.69 19.83 -6.34
C LYS A 34 -3.85 18.31 -6.29
N SER A 35 -4.16 17.78 -5.10
CA SER A 35 -4.35 16.33 -4.90
C SER A 35 -5.60 15.81 -5.61
N VAL A 36 -6.69 16.56 -5.61
CA VAL A 36 -7.92 16.19 -6.34
C VAL A 36 -7.62 16.09 -7.83
N THR A 37 -7.00 17.12 -8.39
CA THR A 37 -6.63 17.16 -9.81
C THR A 37 -5.78 15.96 -10.20
N MET A 38 -4.66 15.72 -9.50
CA MET A 38 -3.74 14.63 -9.85
C MET A 38 -4.35 13.24 -9.62
N GLN A 39 -5.05 13.05 -8.50
CA GLN A 39 -5.60 11.73 -8.16
C GLN A 39 -6.76 11.33 -9.05
N SER A 40 -7.53 12.28 -9.56
CA SER A 40 -8.67 12.00 -10.45
C SER A 40 -8.25 11.37 -11.78
N PHE A 41 -7.00 11.57 -12.22
CA PHE A 41 -6.49 10.98 -13.44
C PHE A 41 -5.97 9.54 -13.28
N ILE A 42 -5.76 9.06 -12.06
CA ILE A 42 -5.21 7.72 -11.83
C ILE A 42 -6.13 6.61 -12.33
N PRO A 43 -7.45 6.64 -12.08
CA PRO A 43 -8.37 5.69 -12.68
C PRO A 43 -8.27 5.64 -14.21
N ILE A 44 -8.14 6.80 -14.85
CA ILE A 44 -8.08 6.88 -16.31
C ILE A 44 -6.77 6.31 -16.83
N LEU A 45 -5.67 6.64 -16.18
CA LEU A 45 -4.35 6.17 -16.58
C LEU A 45 -4.19 4.65 -16.45
N LEU A 46 -4.83 4.05 -15.44
CA LEU A 46 -4.62 2.65 -15.13
C LEU A 46 -5.70 1.74 -15.74
N ASP A 47 -6.86 1.72 -15.13
CA ASP A 47 -7.85 0.66 -15.38
C ASP A 47 -9.31 1.15 -15.50
N GLY A 48 -9.56 2.43 -15.39
CA GLY A 48 -10.91 3.00 -15.37
C GLY A 48 -11.68 2.75 -14.06
N ASN A 49 -11.04 2.18 -13.05
CA ASN A 49 -11.70 1.84 -11.80
C ASN A 49 -11.84 3.08 -10.89
N LYS A 50 -13.07 3.47 -10.62
CA LYS A 50 -13.45 4.65 -9.83
C LYS A 50 -13.44 4.46 -8.32
N ASN A 51 -12.98 3.31 -7.82
CA ASN A 51 -12.94 3.02 -6.39
C ASN A 51 -12.05 4.02 -5.64
N SER A 52 -12.40 4.28 -4.38
CA SER A 52 -11.68 5.22 -3.52
C SER A 52 -10.19 4.89 -3.37
N GLU A 53 -9.80 3.64 -3.46
CA GLU A 53 -8.40 3.20 -3.43
C GLU A 53 -7.56 3.74 -4.61
N ARG A 54 -8.20 3.98 -5.77
CA ARG A 54 -7.55 4.61 -6.92
C ARG A 54 -7.42 6.11 -6.75
N LEU A 55 -8.40 6.75 -6.07
CA LEU A 55 -8.47 8.21 -5.87
C LEU A 55 -7.63 8.70 -4.69
N ASP A 56 -7.53 7.89 -3.65
CA ASP A 56 -6.83 8.29 -2.43
C ASP A 56 -5.82 7.22 -2.00
N ALA A 57 -4.56 7.61 -2.01
CA ALA A 57 -3.47 6.76 -1.55
C ALA A 57 -3.62 6.34 -0.06
N PHE A 58 -4.34 7.12 0.74
CA PHE A 58 -4.64 6.79 2.14
C PHE A 58 -5.83 5.84 2.30
N GLY A 59 -6.57 5.56 1.22
CA GLY A 59 -7.74 4.66 1.20
C GLY A 59 -8.89 5.17 2.07
N THR A 60 -9.04 6.48 2.20
CA THR A 60 -10.20 7.06 2.89
C THR A 60 -11.43 6.86 2.03
N LYS A 61 -12.44 6.16 2.57
CA LYS A 61 -13.71 5.91 1.87
C LYS A 61 -14.50 7.18 1.54
N ALA A 62 -14.08 8.33 2.08
CA ALA A 62 -14.73 9.62 1.89
C ALA A 62 -14.54 10.22 0.49
N ARG A 63 -13.49 9.82 -0.23
CA ARG A 63 -13.21 10.36 -1.58
C ARG A 63 -13.85 9.50 -2.64
N LYS A 64 -14.93 10.00 -3.22
CA LYS A 64 -15.62 9.38 -4.36
C LYS A 64 -15.62 10.35 -5.53
N MET A 65 -15.58 9.85 -6.76
CA MET A 65 -15.70 10.68 -7.97
C MET A 65 -17.01 11.48 -8.00
N GLU A 66 -18.06 10.91 -7.47
CA GLU A 66 -19.40 11.53 -7.39
C GLU A 66 -19.39 12.84 -6.63
N THR A 67 -18.65 12.93 -5.51
CA THR A 67 -18.58 14.14 -4.67
C THR A 67 -17.85 15.29 -5.35
N TYR A 68 -17.06 15.02 -6.37
CA TYR A 68 -16.41 16.05 -7.17
C TYR A 68 -17.30 16.59 -8.29
N LEU A 69 -18.39 15.91 -8.62
CA LEU A 69 -19.37 16.38 -9.61
C LEU A 69 -20.55 17.08 -8.95
N ILE A 70 -21.15 16.43 -7.97
CA ILE A 70 -22.31 16.96 -7.24
C ILE A 70 -22.03 16.77 -5.75
N ASP A 71 -21.92 17.89 -5.02
CA ASP A 71 -21.86 17.88 -3.58
C ASP A 71 -23.27 17.99 -2.98
N GLU A 72 -23.38 17.79 -1.66
CA GLU A 72 -24.66 17.82 -0.95
C GLU A 72 -25.36 19.18 -1.04
N ASN A 73 -24.62 20.25 -1.27
CA ASN A 73 -25.11 21.63 -1.37
C ASN A 73 -25.32 22.10 -2.81
N SER A 74 -25.07 21.22 -3.78
CA SER A 74 -25.21 21.57 -5.19
C SER A 74 -26.67 21.84 -5.55
N THR A 75 -26.89 22.93 -6.27
CA THR A 75 -28.20 23.27 -6.86
C THR A 75 -28.48 22.48 -8.14
N ARG A 76 -27.49 21.80 -8.69
CA ARG A 76 -27.61 21.00 -9.92
C ARG A 76 -28.04 19.59 -9.60
N ASP A 77 -29.08 19.11 -10.26
CA ASP A 77 -29.57 17.72 -10.11
C ASP A 77 -28.80 16.71 -10.97
N GLU A 78 -28.15 17.19 -12.03
CA GLU A 78 -27.33 16.39 -12.93
C GLU A 78 -26.08 17.17 -13.36
N ARG A 79 -24.95 16.47 -13.48
CA ARG A 79 -23.72 17.02 -14.03
C ARG A 79 -22.99 15.97 -14.84
N ILE A 80 -22.51 16.37 -16.03
CA ILE A 80 -21.66 15.56 -16.88
C ILE A 80 -20.26 16.16 -16.87
N ALA A 81 -19.24 15.30 -16.73
CA ALA A 81 -17.85 15.72 -16.74
C ALA A 81 -16.99 14.78 -17.58
N TYR A 82 -15.89 15.30 -18.09
CA TYR A 82 -14.90 14.52 -18.80
C TYR A 82 -13.51 14.77 -18.22
N LEU A 83 -12.75 13.70 -18.12
CA LEU A 83 -11.33 13.71 -17.83
C LEU A 83 -10.60 12.98 -18.94
N TYR A 84 -9.51 13.52 -19.42
CA TYR A 84 -8.71 12.88 -20.48
C TYR A 84 -7.22 13.12 -20.32
N LEU A 85 -6.44 12.16 -20.80
CA LEU A 85 -4.98 12.21 -20.90
C LEU A 85 -4.58 12.02 -22.34
N GLU A 86 -3.84 12.97 -22.88
CA GLU A 86 -3.27 12.94 -24.22
C GLU A 86 -1.79 12.59 -24.14
N PHE A 87 -1.39 11.61 -24.91
CA PHE A 87 0.01 11.18 -25.07
C PHE A 87 0.47 11.57 -26.46
N LYS A 88 1.69 12.07 -26.56
CA LYS A 88 2.36 12.34 -27.82
C LYS A 88 3.58 11.44 -27.91
N ARG A 89 3.81 10.86 -29.07
CA ARG A 89 5.06 10.14 -29.37
C ARG A 89 6.20 11.15 -29.48
N GLU A 90 7.37 10.82 -28.96
CA GLU A 90 8.49 11.78 -28.85
C GLU A 90 8.98 12.24 -30.22
N ASP A 91 9.13 11.33 -31.17
CA ASP A 91 9.73 11.56 -32.48
C ASP A 91 8.69 11.84 -33.59
N SER A 92 7.43 12.02 -33.29
CA SER A 92 6.38 12.21 -34.29
C SER A 92 5.16 12.95 -33.74
N ASP A 93 4.35 13.51 -34.65
CA ASP A 93 3.07 14.14 -34.29
C ASP A 93 1.92 13.10 -34.23
N ILE A 94 2.21 11.96 -33.63
CA ILE A 94 1.21 10.93 -33.35
C ILE A 94 0.70 11.11 -31.92
N TYR A 95 -0.61 11.24 -31.81
CA TYR A 95 -1.28 11.44 -30.53
C TYR A 95 -2.21 10.27 -30.24
N LYS A 96 -2.25 9.88 -28.97
CA LYS A 96 -3.27 8.96 -28.42
C LYS A 96 -3.90 9.62 -27.22
N THR A 97 -5.21 9.53 -27.13
CA THR A 97 -5.95 10.10 -26.00
C THR A 97 -6.80 9.01 -25.33
N ILE A 98 -6.65 8.91 -24.02
CA ILE A 98 -7.50 8.07 -23.18
C ILE A 98 -8.35 8.96 -22.29
N GLY A 99 -9.55 8.54 -21.97
CA GLY A 99 -10.40 9.35 -21.12
C GLY A 99 -11.64 8.65 -20.59
N MET A 100 -12.28 9.35 -19.68
CA MET A 100 -13.50 8.90 -19.03
C MET A 100 -14.51 10.04 -19.00
N GLY A 101 -15.74 9.73 -19.40
CA GLY A 101 -16.90 10.56 -19.17
C GLY A 101 -17.70 10.05 -17.98
N MET A 102 -18.28 10.96 -17.25
CA MET A 102 -19.03 10.68 -16.03
C MET A 102 -20.31 11.48 -16.00
N ARG A 103 -21.39 10.87 -15.53
CA ARG A 103 -22.64 11.57 -15.26
C ARG A 103 -23.09 11.26 -13.84
N ALA A 104 -23.07 12.29 -13.00
CA ALA A 104 -23.62 12.24 -11.67
C ALA A 104 -25.05 12.77 -11.68
N ARG A 105 -25.93 12.13 -10.92
CA ARG A 105 -27.31 12.53 -10.66
C ARG A 105 -27.62 12.33 -9.19
N LYS A 106 -28.35 13.25 -8.61
CA LYS A 106 -28.77 13.13 -7.21
C LYS A 106 -29.45 11.78 -6.96
N ASN A 107 -29.01 11.10 -5.92
CA ASN A 107 -29.56 9.80 -5.46
C ASN A 107 -29.49 8.67 -6.52
N LYS A 108 -28.61 8.76 -7.50
CA LYS A 108 -28.35 7.68 -8.46
C LYS A 108 -26.86 7.34 -8.52
N PRO A 109 -26.52 6.09 -8.82
CA PRO A 109 -25.13 5.70 -9.03
C PRO A 109 -24.49 6.52 -10.14
N LEU A 110 -23.18 6.75 -10.02
CA LEU A 110 -22.38 7.42 -11.04
C LEU A 110 -22.36 6.57 -12.31
N ASP A 111 -22.90 7.09 -13.41
CA ASP A 111 -22.80 6.50 -14.73
C ASP A 111 -21.47 6.91 -15.36
N THR A 112 -20.71 5.93 -15.86
CA THR A 112 -19.38 6.14 -16.42
C THR A 112 -19.26 5.47 -17.78
N TRP A 113 -18.54 6.10 -18.67
CA TRP A 113 -18.13 5.57 -19.98
C TRP A 113 -16.72 6.01 -20.28
N TYR A 114 -16.09 5.38 -21.25
CA TYR A 114 -14.68 5.56 -21.53
C TYR A 114 -14.45 5.77 -23.02
N PHE A 115 -13.26 6.21 -23.36
CA PHE A 115 -12.83 6.30 -24.74
C PHE A 115 -11.31 6.17 -24.85
N VAL A 116 -10.88 5.59 -25.97
CA VAL A 116 -9.46 5.49 -26.34
C VAL A 116 -9.35 5.90 -27.81
N ILE A 117 -8.77 7.08 -28.05
CA ILE A 117 -8.62 7.70 -29.37
C ILE A 117 -7.21 7.39 -29.87
N GLU A 118 -7.11 6.63 -30.96
CA GLU A 118 -5.83 6.16 -31.52
C GLU A 118 -5.58 6.62 -32.95
N ASP A 119 -6.54 7.27 -33.58
CA ASP A 119 -6.52 7.74 -34.97
C ASP A 119 -5.94 9.15 -35.16
N ASN A 120 -5.15 9.60 -34.18
CA ASN A 120 -4.53 10.93 -34.16
C ASN A 120 -5.50 12.11 -34.02
N GLN A 121 -6.80 11.87 -33.80
CA GLN A 121 -7.75 12.94 -33.49
C GLN A 121 -7.49 13.49 -32.09
N ARG A 122 -7.65 14.80 -31.96
CA ARG A 122 -7.33 15.51 -30.71
C ARG A 122 -8.56 16.18 -30.12
N ILE A 123 -8.70 16.06 -28.80
CA ILE A 123 -9.74 16.78 -28.06
C ILE A 123 -9.47 18.28 -28.12
N GLY A 124 -10.50 19.07 -28.35
CA GLY A 124 -10.42 20.53 -28.49
C GLY A 124 -10.09 21.01 -29.89
N LYS A 125 -9.61 20.13 -30.79
CA LYS A 125 -9.40 20.41 -32.22
C LYS A 125 -10.44 19.65 -33.07
N ASP A 126 -10.31 18.35 -33.12
CA ASP A 126 -11.12 17.47 -33.98
C ASP A 126 -12.39 17.00 -33.27
N ILE A 127 -12.27 16.75 -31.97
CA ILE A 127 -13.37 16.27 -31.11
C ILE A 127 -13.65 17.32 -30.03
N GLN A 128 -14.83 17.88 -30.03
CA GLN A 128 -15.29 18.81 -28.99
C GLN A 128 -16.06 18.05 -27.91
N LEU A 129 -15.61 18.16 -26.65
CA LEU A 129 -16.30 17.59 -25.48
C LEU A 129 -17.23 18.58 -24.80
N MET A 130 -17.24 19.82 -25.25
CA MET A 130 -18.16 20.89 -24.80
C MET A 130 -18.88 21.52 -25.97
N GLU A 131 -20.14 21.87 -25.71
CA GLU A 131 -20.97 22.71 -26.58
C GLU A 131 -21.73 23.71 -25.70
N HIS A 132 -21.77 24.97 -26.10
CA HIS A 132 -22.47 26.04 -25.36
C HIS A 132 -22.11 26.10 -23.85
N ASN A 133 -20.83 25.92 -23.53
CA ASN A 133 -20.32 25.84 -22.14
C ASN A 133 -20.87 24.67 -21.30
N LEU A 134 -21.41 23.65 -21.93
CA LEU A 134 -21.88 22.44 -21.29
C LEU A 134 -21.13 21.23 -21.85
N ALA A 135 -20.83 20.27 -20.98
CA ALA A 135 -20.24 19.00 -21.39
C ALA A 135 -21.26 18.20 -22.23
N ILE A 136 -20.82 17.64 -23.36
CA ILE A 136 -21.70 16.87 -24.26
C ILE A 136 -22.22 15.61 -23.57
N SER A 137 -23.36 15.12 -24.04
CA SER A 137 -23.95 13.88 -23.51
C SER A 137 -23.16 12.65 -23.92
N LYS A 138 -23.36 11.54 -23.18
CA LYS A 138 -22.82 10.22 -23.51
C LYS A 138 -23.13 9.82 -24.96
N GLN A 139 -24.37 10.01 -25.38
CA GLN A 139 -24.82 9.65 -26.74
C GLN A 139 -24.15 10.54 -27.79
N SER A 140 -24.01 11.83 -27.53
CA SER A 140 -23.34 12.75 -28.43
C SER A 140 -21.87 12.36 -28.64
N LEU A 141 -21.16 12.00 -27.56
CA LEU A 141 -19.79 11.50 -27.66
C LEU A 141 -19.74 10.19 -28.47
N LYS A 142 -20.62 9.23 -28.15
CA LYS A 142 -20.67 7.94 -28.85
C LYS A 142 -20.84 8.10 -30.37
N ASN A 143 -21.68 9.04 -30.80
CA ASN A 143 -21.87 9.33 -32.20
C ASN A 143 -20.64 9.96 -32.87
N ARG A 144 -19.83 10.73 -32.12
CA ARG A 144 -18.63 11.41 -32.66
C ARG A 144 -17.46 10.46 -32.86
N ILE A 145 -17.21 9.61 -31.86
CA ILE A 145 -16.00 8.76 -31.82
C ILE A 145 -16.27 7.30 -32.15
N GLN A 146 -17.54 6.90 -32.31
CA GLN A 146 -17.99 5.56 -32.77
C GLN A 146 -17.25 4.39 -32.08
N HIS A 147 -16.39 3.68 -32.82
CA HIS A 147 -15.67 2.49 -32.37
C HIS A 147 -14.61 2.76 -31.28
N GLN A 148 -14.30 4.00 -31.02
CA GLN A 148 -13.36 4.42 -29.96
C GLN A 148 -14.09 4.67 -28.64
N PHE A 149 -15.42 4.61 -28.64
CA PHE A 149 -16.26 4.70 -27.46
C PHE A 149 -16.36 3.35 -26.78
N ILE A 150 -16.20 3.33 -25.46
CA ILE A 150 -16.15 2.13 -24.63
C ILE A 150 -17.15 2.27 -23.49
N GLU A 151 -18.00 1.27 -23.32
CA GLU A 151 -19.05 1.29 -22.31
C GLU A 151 -18.62 0.66 -20.98
N THR A 152 -17.73 -0.33 -21.04
CA THR A 152 -17.37 -1.13 -19.89
C THR A 152 -15.93 -0.86 -19.40
N GLN A 153 -15.74 -0.91 -18.10
CA GLN A 153 -14.42 -0.76 -17.49
C GLN A 153 -13.43 -1.85 -17.95
N ARG A 154 -13.91 -3.08 -18.11
CA ARG A 154 -13.06 -4.21 -18.52
C ARG A 154 -12.50 -4.03 -19.93
N GLU A 155 -13.34 -3.58 -20.84
CA GLU A 155 -12.93 -3.28 -22.22
C GLU A 155 -11.96 -2.09 -22.26
N TYR A 156 -12.25 -1.05 -21.47
CA TYR A 156 -11.35 0.10 -21.34
C TYR A 156 -9.96 -0.32 -20.85
N MET A 157 -9.90 -1.12 -19.80
CA MET A 157 -8.65 -1.63 -19.26
C MET A 157 -7.86 -2.42 -20.32
N ALA A 158 -8.54 -3.26 -21.10
CA ALA A 158 -7.92 -4.02 -22.21
C ALA A 158 -7.36 -3.09 -23.29
N ARG A 159 -8.14 -2.06 -23.69
CA ARG A 159 -7.71 -1.08 -24.69
C ARG A 159 -6.56 -0.21 -24.21
N VAL A 160 -6.57 0.22 -22.94
CA VAL A 160 -5.47 0.99 -22.35
C VAL A 160 -4.21 0.13 -22.29
N ASN A 161 -4.30 -1.13 -21.88
CA ASN A 161 -3.18 -2.05 -21.95
C ASN A 161 -2.61 -2.13 -23.36
N GLN A 162 -3.45 -2.38 -24.36
CA GLN A 162 -3.03 -2.48 -25.76
C GLN A 162 -2.41 -1.19 -26.29
N ALA A 163 -3.00 -0.02 -25.94
CA ALA A 163 -2.59 1.27 -26.46
C ALA A 163 -1.30 1.80 -25.83
N LEU A 164 -1.07 1.54 -24.55
CA LEU A 164 -0.01 2.21 -23.75
C LEU A 164 0.97 1.23 -23.10
N PHE A 165 0.50 0.16 -22.43
CA PHE A 165 1.35 -0.65 -21.57
C PHE A 165 1.85 -1.94 -22.22
N GLN A 166 1.08 -2.56 -23.10
CA GLN A 166 1.43 -3.72 -23.91
C GLN A 166 1.83 -4.97 -23.11
N PHE A 167 1.22 -5.19 -21.94
CA PHE A 167 1.40 -6.45 -21.19
C PHE A 167 0.83 -7.62 -21.98
N PRO A 168 1.48 -8.79 -21.96
CA PRO A 168 1.06 -9.96 -22.76
C PRO A 168 -0.35 -10.43 -22.43
N THR A 169 -0.73 -10.45 -21.17
CA THR A 169 -2.07 -10.81 -20.71
C THR A 169 -2.74 -9.70 -19.92
N LEU A 170 -4.06 -9.74 -19.87
CA LEU A 170 -4.82 -8.78 -19.08
C LEU A 170 -4.65 -9.01 -17.57
N ASP A 171 -4.33 -10.24 -17.20
CA ASP A 171 -4.11 -10.59 -15.79
C ASP A 171 -2.76 -10.09 -15.30
N ASP A 172 -1.69 -10.20 -16.09
CA ASP A 172 -0.39 -9.56 -15.79
C ASP A 172 -0.54 -8.04 -15.62
N TYR A 173 -1.35 -7.43 -16.49
CA TYR A 173 -1.64 -6.00 -16.39
C TYR A 173 -2.38 -5.65 -15.09
N LYS A 174 -3.37 -6.44 -14.68
CA LYS A 174 -4.08 -6.24 -13.40
C LYS A 174 -3.17 -6.41 -12.20
N GLU A 175 -2.30 -7.41 -12.20
CA GLU A 175 -1.33 -7.62 -11.14
C GLU A 175 -0.39 -6.44 -11.01
N SER A 176 0.14 -5.94 -12.13
CA SER A 176 0.99 -4.75 -12.17
C SER A 176 0.26 -3.50 -11.64
N ILE A 177 -1.01 -3.29 -12.01
CA ILE A 177 -1.83 -2.20 -11.47
C ILE A 177 -2.01 -2.35 -9.95
N ASN A 178 -2.34 -3.55 -9.49
CA ASN A 178 -2.52 -3.81 -8.06
C ASN A 178 -1.23 -3.54 -7.27
N LEU A 179 -0.09 -3.94 -7.81
CA LEU A 179 1.22 -3.62 -7.25
C LEU A 179 1.46 -2.11 -7.17
N LEU A 180 1.24 -1.37 -8.26
CA LEU A 180 1.39 0.08 -8.30
C LEU A 180 0.49 0.79 -7.28
N VAL A 181 -0.74 0.34 -7.12
CA VAL A 181 -1.69 0.91 -6.15
C VAL A 181 -1.26 0.61 -4.72
N LYS A 182 -0.78 -0.61 -4.45
CA LYS A 182 -0.21 -0.98 -3.14
C LYS A 182 1.01 -0.11 -2.81
N LEU A 183 1.96 0.02 -3.74
CA LEU A 183 3.19 0.83 -3.57
C LEU A 183 2.90 2.32 -3.36
N ARG A 184 1.84 2.85 -3.98
CA ARG A 184 1.41 4.23 -3.82
C ARG A 184 0.84 4.53 -2.44
N SER A 185 0.41 3.51 -1.69
CA SER A 185 -0.23 3.70 -0.40
C SER A 185 0.80 4.05 0.69
N PRO A 186 0.68 5.22 1.36
CA PRO A 186 1.55 5.57 2.48
C PRO A 186 1.40 4.65 3.69
N LYS A 187 0.34 3.86 3.73
CA LYS A 187 0.12 2.84 4.77
C LYS A 187 1.15 1.72 4.71
N LEU A 188 1.83 1.55 3.58
CA LEU A 188 2.93 0.59 3.46
C LEU A 188 4.01 0.83 4.53
N SER A 189 4.34 2.09 4.82
CA SER A 189 5.36 2.43 5.82
C SER A 189 4.92 2.20 7.27
N ASN A 190 3.62 2.27 7.54
CA ASN A 190 3.08 2.12 8.90
C ASN A 190 2.63 0.69 9.23
N SER A 191 2.45 -0.16 8.23
CA SER A 191 2.00 -1.55 8.39
C SER A 191 2.96 -2.55 7.75
N LEU A 192 4.25 -2.26 7.79
CA LEU A 192 5.31 -3.17 7.33
C LEU A 192 5.32 -4.47 8.17
N LYS A 193 4.29 -5.30 7.96
CA LYS A 193 4.38 -6.69 8.38
C LYS A 193 5.30 -7.42 7.39
N PRO A 194 6.24 -8.23 7.87
CA PRO A 194 7.13 -9.00 7.00
C PRO A 194 6.38 -9.81 5.92
N THR A 195 5.17 -10.24 6.22
CA THR A 195 4.27 -10.95 5.29
C THR A 195 3.89 -10.10 4.07
N ILE A 196 3.58 -8.82 4.25
CA ILE A 196 3.20 -7.92 3.14
C ILE A 196 4.39 -7.64 2.23
N ILE A 197 5.58 -7.49 2.80
CA ILE A 197 6.82 -7.33 2.00
C ILE A 197 7.07 -8.59 1.19
N ASN A 198 6.92 -9.76 1.80
CA ASN A 198 7.10 -11.03 1.12
C ASN A 198 6.09 -11.23 -0.03
N GLU A 199 4.81 -10.89 0.21
CA GLU A 199 3.78 -10.91 -0.83
C GLU A 199 4.10 -9.94 -1.97
N LEU A 200 4.48 -8.68 -1.66
CA LEU A 200 4.85 -7.69 -2.68
C LEU A 200 6.08 -8.10 -3.48
N LEU A 201 7.09 -8.66 -2.84
CA LEU A 201 8.28 -9.18 -3.52
C LEU A 201 7.94 -10.39 -4.38
N SER A 202 7.10 -11.29 -3.89
CA SER A 202 6.67 -12.47 -4.64
C SER A 202 5.80 -12.11 -5.85
N GLU A 203 4.94 -11.09 -5.74
CA GLU A 203 4.12 -10.58 -6.84
C GLU A 203 4.92 -9.74 -7.87
N SER A 204 6.02 -9.10 -7.45
CA SER A 204 6.82 -8.22 -8.31
C SER A 204 7.96 -8.93 -9.03
N LEU A 205 8.37 -10.09 -8.52
CA LEU A 205 9.41 -10.88 -9.17
C LEU A 205 8.78 -11.69 -10.30
N GLN A 206 9.35 -11.58 -11.50
CA GLN A 206 9.02 -12.49 -12.58
C GLN A 206 9.25 -13.93 -12.12
N PRO A 207 8.38 -14.88 -12.50
CA PRO A 207 8.65 -16.27 -12.21
C PRO A 207 10.01 -16.62 -12.77
N LEU A 208 10.91 -17.04 -11.89
CA LEU A 208 12.25 -17.46 -12.27
C LEU A 208 12.13 -18.67 -13.22
N SER A 209 12.92 -18.68 -14.26
CA SER A 209 13.02 -19.82 -15.14
C SER A 209 13.58 -21.04 -14.36
N GLU A 210 13.36 -22.25 -14.86
CA GLU A 210 13.94 -23.46 -14.24
C GLU A 210 15.47 -23.38 -14.15
N ASP A 211 16.12 -22.73 -15.11
CA ASP A 211 17.56 -22.51 -15.11
C ASP A 211 18.01 -21.50 -14.03
N ASP A 212 17.20 -20.47 -13.76
CA ASP A 212 17.48 -19.52 -12.69
C ASP A 212 17.25 -20.13 -11.29
N LEU A 213 16.31 -21.08 -11.19
CA LEU A 213 16.01 -21.80 -9.95
C LEU A 213 17.03 -22.91 -9.65
N ARG A 214 17.75 -23.40 -10.66
CA ARG A 214 18.70 -24.50 -10.51
C ARG A 214 19.76 -24.25 -9.44
N PRO A 215 20.49 -23.10 -9.40
CA PRO A 215 21.45 -22.83 -8.34
C PRO A 215 20.78 -22.76 -6.94
N LEU A 216 19.55 -22.27 -6.87
CA LEU A 216 18.79 -22.21 -5.63
C LEU A 216 18.36 -23.63 -5.17
N THR A 217 17.92 -24.46 -6.10
CA THR A 217 17.55 -25.85 -5.84
C THR A 217 18.75 -26.68 -5.40
N GLU A 218 19.92 -26.47 -6.03
CA GLU A 218 21.16 -27.06 -5.62
C GLU A 218 21.61 -26.58 -4.24
N ALA A 219 21.50 -25.29 -3.97
CA ALA A 219 21.79 -24.71 -2.65
C ALA A 219 20.87 -25.23 -1.54
N LEU A 220 19.56 -25.36 -1.82
CA LEU A 220 18.58 -25.96 -0.90
C LEU A 220 18.85 -27.43 -0.66
N SER A 221 19.14 -28.19 -1.74
CA SER A 221 19.52 -29.62 -1.63
C SER A 221 20.78 -29.79 -0.81
N ASN A 222 21.80 -28.96 -1.03
CA ASN A 222 23.02 -28.96 -0.22
C ASN A 222 22.75 -28.59 1.24
N MET A 223 21.82 -27.65 1.48
CA MET A 223 21.41 -27.25 2.82
C MET A 223 20.69 -28.39 3.55
N ASP A 224 19.80 -29.11 2.85
CA ASP A 224 19.13 -30.30 3.38
C ASP A 224 20.13 -31.44 3.67
N GLU A 225 21.12 -31.64 2.79
CA GLU A 225 22.20 -32.60 3.01
C GLU A 225 23.03 -32.22 4.26
N VAL A 226 23.41 -30.95 4.37
CA VAL A 226 24.14 -30.45 5.55
C VAL A 226 23.30 -30.57 6.80
N GLN A 227 21.99 -30.26 6.75
CA GLN A 227 21.09 -30.40 7.88
C GLN A 227 20.93 -31.87 8.31
N ASN A 228 20.75 -32.79 7.37
CA ASN A 228 20.71 -34.23 7.63
C ASN A 228 22.00 -34.71 8.24
N ARG A 229 23.14 -34.24 7.70
CA ARG A 229 24.46 -34.57 8.21
C ARG A 229 24.70 -34.07 9.62
N LEU A 230 24.18 -32.86 9.90
CA LEU A 230 24.25 -32.24 11.22
C LEU A 230 23.37 -33.02 12.22
N GLU A 231 22.24 -33.52 11.79
CA GLU A 231 21.33 -34.34 12.62
C GLU A 231 21.92 -35.70 12.94
N VAL A 232 22.55 -36.36 11.93
CA VAL A 232 23.31 -37.61 12.13
C VAL A 232 24.51 -37.38 13.06
N LEU A 233 25.23 -36.26 12.91
CA LEU A 233 26.32 -35.90 13.82
C LEU A 233 25.86 -35.63 15.22
N LYS A 234 24.70 -34.95 15.41
CA LYS A 234 24.07 -34.75 16.73
C LYS A 234 23.69 -36.09 17.36
N GLN A 235 23.08 -37.00 16.60
CA GLN A 235 22.73 -38.31 17.10
C GLN A 235 23.99 -39.12 17.45
N SER A 236 25.01 -39.06 16.62
CA SER A 236 26.32 -39.70 16.89
C SER A 236 26.98 -39.11 18.13
N GLN A 237 26.91 -37.79 18.30
CA GLN A 237 27.41 -37.11 19.50
C GLN A 237 26.64 -37.52 20.75
N GLN A 238 25.29 -37.67 20.65
CA GLN A 238 24.46 -38.14 21.76
C GLN A 238 24.75 -39.60 22.10
N ALA A 239 24.92 -40.46 21.08
CA ALA A 239 25.30 -41.85 21.27
C ALA A 239 26.70 -41.96 21.90
N ALA A 240 27.65 -41.17 21.41
CA ALA A 240 28.99 -41.11 22.00
C ALA A 240 28.98 -40.62 23.46
N LYS A 241 28.16 -39.58 23.77
CA LYS A 241 27.93 -39.13 25.15
C LYS A 241 27.29 -40.22 26.02
N SER A 242 26.35 -40.98 25.46
CA SER A 242 25.73 -42.09 26.21
C SER A 242 26.74 -43.18 26.49
N ILE A 243 27.56 -43.55 25.53
CA ILE A 243 28.67 -44.52 25.72
C ILE A 243 29.68 -43.98 26.73
N GLN A 244 30.03 -42.71 26.62
CA GLN A 244 30.92 -42.04 27.56
C GLN A 244 30.37 -42.11 28.98
N ASN A 245 29.06 -41.79 29.18
CA ASN A 245 28.41 -41.86 30.47
C ASN A 245 28.43 -43.25 31.06
N VAL A 246 28.15 -44.29 30.24
CA VAL A 246 28.19 -45.68 30.67
C VAL A 246 29.63 -46.09 31.01
N TYR A 247 30.60 -45.69 30.21
CA TYR A 247 32.02 -45.96 30.44
C TYR A 247 32.53 -45.23 31.69
N GLU A 248 32.12 -43.98 31.90
CA GLU A 248 32.40 -43.25 33.16
C GLU A 248 31.79 -43.95 34.35
N GLN A 249 30.52 -44.34 34.29
CA GLN A 249 29.88 -45.12 35.34
C GLN A 249 30.63 -46.45 35.65
N TYR A 250 31.04 -47.14 34.62
CA TYR A 250 31.86 -48.34 34.76
C TYR A 250 33.20 -48.04 35.45
N ASN A 251 33.85 -46.98 35.02
CA ASN A 251 35.11 -46.57 35.68
C ASN A 251 34.89 -46.10 37.09
N TYR A 252 33.80 -45.41 37.40
CA TYR A 252 33.43 -45.07 38.76
C TYR A 252 33.22 -46.33 39.63
N ALA A 253 32.49 -47.31 39.12
CA ALA A 253 32.28 -48.59 39.84
C ALA A 253 33.58 -49.38 40.07
N LEU A 254 34.52 -49.26 39.12
CA LEU A 254 35.85 -49.89 39.24
C LEU A 254 36.80 -49.12 40.17
N LEU A 255 36.68 -47.76 40.17
CA LEU A 255 37.56 -46.89 40.94
C LEU A 255 37.02 -46.57 42.34
N ASP A 256 35.74 -46.83 42.61
CA ASP A 256 35.10 -46.64 43.93
C ASP A 256 35.80 -47.42 45.05
N LYS A 257 36.59 -48.40 44.65
CA LYS A 257 37.47 -49.15 45.59
C LYS A 257 38.82 -48.51 45.86
N LYS A 258 39.17 -47.39 45.23
CA LYS A 258 40.50 -46.81 45.40
C LYS A 258 40.41 -45.26 45.58
N SER A 259 41.21 -44.73 46.50
CA SER A 259 41.27 -43.33 46.90
C SER A 259 41.63 -42.33 45.77
N LEU A 260 41.84 -42.80 44.53
CA LEU A 260 42.11 -41.99 43.34
C LEU A 260 40.88 -41.19 42.88
N GLN A 261 39.68 -41.72 43.13
CA GLN A 261 38.45 -41.10 42.69
C GLN A 261 38.18 -39.74 43.34
N TYR A 262 38.50 -39.59 44.62
CA TYR A 262 38.32 -38.33 45.32
C TYR A 262 39.25 -37.20 44.83
N ILE A 263 40.50 -37.55 44.47
CA ILE A 263 41.45 -36.58 43.94
C ILE A 263 41.04 -36.13 42.52
N GLU A 264 40.59 -37.10 41.74
CA GLU A 264 40.09 -36.83 40.37
C GLU A 264 38.81 -35.98 40.37
N GLN A 265 37.87 -36.29 41.23
CA GLN A 265 36.66 -35.45 41.42
C GLN A 265 36.99 -34.07 41.95
N LYS A 266 37.93 -33.95 42.89
CA LYS A 266 38.38 -32.67 43.40
C LYS A 266 39.08 -31.81 42.35
N ASN A 267 39.95 -32.39 41.57
CA ASN A 267 40.62 -31.72 40.48
C ASN A 267 39.67 -31.24 39.41
N LYS A 268 38.64 -32.04 39.10
CA LYS A 268 37.59 -31.68 38.13
C LYS A 268 36.68 -30.56 38.66
N LEU A 269 36.38 -30.58 39.96
CA LEU A 269 35.62 -29.51 40.64
C LEU A 269 36.41 -28.21 40.66
N ASP A 270 37.70 -28.25 40.95
CA ASP A 270 38.56 -27.08 40.96
C ASP A 270 38.71 -26.45 39.55
N GLU A 271 38.78 -27.28 38.50
CA GLU A 271 38.82 -26.81 37.11
C GLU A 271 37.50 -26.15 36.69
N LEU A 272 36.37 -26.76 37.03
CA LEU A 272 35.04 -26.19 36.76
C LEU A 272 34.82 -24.87 37.51
N THR A 273 35.28 -24.79 38.75
CA THR A 273 35.21 -23.59 39.60
C THR A 273 36.04 -22.44 39.00
N LYS A 274 37.21 -22.79 38.47
CA LYS A 274 38.05 -21.83 37.75
C LYS A 274 37.42 -21.32 36.46
N LYS A 275 36.82 -22.23 35.68
CA LYS A 275 36.07 -21.87 34.46
C LYS A 275 34.83 -21.05 34.80
N GLN A 276 34.10 -21.42 35.82
CA GLN A 276 32.93 -20.66 36.29
C GLN A 276 33.30 -19.22 36.69
N LYS A 277 34.41 -19.05 37.39
CA LYS A 277 34.93 -17.73 37.76
C LYS A 277 35.28 -16.90 36.51
N GLY A 278 35.93 -17.50 35.52
CA GLY A 278 36.24 -16.83 34.27
C GLY A 278 34.99 -16.43 33.47
N PHE A 279 33.98 -17.29 33.42
CA PHE A 279 32.71 -16.94 32.78
C PHE A 279 31.91 -15.88 33.56
N TYR A 280 32.04 -15.88 34.86
CA TYR A 280 31.42 -14.85 35.70
C TYR A 280 32.06 -13.45 35.47
N GLU A 281 33.38 -13.41 35.34
CA GLU A 281 34.13 -12.20 34.97
C GLU A 281 33.74 -11.73 33.54
N GLN A 282 33.64 -12.65 32.56
CA GLN A 282 33.19 -12.31 31.21
C GLN A 282 31.73 -11.81 31.18
N LYS A 283 30.87 -12.44 31.98
CA LYS A 283 29.47 -11.98 32.12
C LYS A 283 29.39 -10.57 32.69
N ASN A 284 30.19 -10.30 33.75
CA ASN A 284 30.20 -8.97 34.37
C ASN A 284 30.73 -7.91 33.39
N HIS A 285 31.81 -8.22 32.67
CA HIS A 285 32.34 -7.31 31.65
C HIS A 285 31.34 -7.08 30.49
N ALA A 286 30.67 -8.11 30.00
CA ALA A 286 29.63 -7.97 29.00
C ALA A 286 28.45 -7.13 29.53
N SER A 287 28.08 -7.30 30.81
CA SER A 287 27.02 -6.52 31.44
C SER A 287 27.40 -5.03 31.58
N GLU A 288 28.65 -4.74 31.89
CA GLU A 288 29.16 -3.36 31.93
C GLU A 288 29.15 -2.71 30.55
N MET A 289 29.60 -3.45 29.52
CA MET A 289 29.51 -2.98 28.14
C MET A 289 28.06 -2.72 27.66
N ILE A 290 27.15 -3.59 28.06
CA ILE A 290 25.71 -3.40 27.76
C ILE A 290 25.18 -2.13 28.43
N LEU A 291 25.61 -1.88 29.68
CA LEU A 291 25.21 -0.68 30.44
C LEU A 291 25.76 0.60 29.77
N GLU A 292 27.01 0.55 29.35
CA GLU A 292 27.68 1.66 28.65
C GLU A 292 26.99 1.93 27.29
N ILE A 293 26.74 0.86 26.52
CA ILE A 293 26.02 0.99 25.24
C ILE A 293 24.60 1.49 25.46
N LYS A 294 23.89 1.02 26.50
CA LYS A 294 22.56 1.54 26.84
C LYS A 294 22.60 3.03 27.15
N LYS A 295 23.60 3.46 27.92
CA LYS A 295 23.78 4.87 28.23
C LYS A 295 24.03 5.69 26.96
N GLN A 296 24.90 5.22 26.05
CA GLN A 296 25.14 5.87 24.77
C GLN A 296 23.87 5.90 23.92
N LEU A 297 23.07 4.86 23.98
CA LEU A 297 21.78 4.76 23.27
C LEU A 297 20.76 5.77 23.82
N ASP A 298 20.74 5.92 25.15
CA ASP A 298 19.87 6.91 25.81
C ASP A 298 20.33 8.34 25.46
N ASP A 299 21.65 8.60 25.47
CA ASP A 299 22.22 9.89 25.09
C ASP A 299 21.88 10.23 23.62
N ILE A 300 22.03 9.26 22.70
CA ILE A 300 21.64 9.41 21.30
C ILE A 300 20.11 9.60 21.16
N HIS A 301 19.33 8.93 22.00
CA HIS A 301 17.88 9.11 22.02
C HIS A 301 17.46 10.51 22.45
N VAL A 302 18.15 11.06 23.45
CA VAL A 302 17.95 12.44 23.91
C VAL A 302 18.35 13.42 22.81
N GLU A 303 19.52 13.22 22.18
CA GLU A 303 20.02 14.06 21.10
C GLU A 303 19.08 14.01 19.90
N LYS A 304 18.60 12.82 19.55
CA LYS A 304 17.57 12.62 18.52
C LYS A 304 16.28 13.35 18.85
N SER A 305 15.80 13.25 20.11
CA SER A 305 14.57 13.95 20.53
C SER A 305 14.71 15.47 20.47
N VAL A 306 15.88 16.00 20.84
CA VAL A 306 16.17 17.44 20.71
C VAL A 306 16.19 17.87 19.24
N LEU A 307 16.85 17.08 18.38
CA LEU A 307 16.86 17.32 16.94
C LEU A 307 15.47 17.18 16.31
N GLU A 308 14.67 16.23 16.76
CA GLU A 308 13.28 16.08 16.31
C GLU A 308 12.40 17.26 16.79
N GLU A 309 12.64 17.78 18.03
CA GLU A 309 11.99 19.00 18.49
C GLU A 309 12.44 20.24 17.70
N GLU A 310 13.74 20.38 17.44
CA GLU A 310 14.27 21.44 16.59
C GLU A 310 13.73 21.35 15.17
N TYR A 311 13.70 20.14 14.58
CA TYR A 311 13.13 19.88 13.26
C TYR A 311 11.62 20.15 13.23
N SER A 312 10.91 19.75 14.30
CA SER A 312 9.46 20.03 14.41
C SER A 312 9.19 21.53 14.63
N GLY A 313 10.11 22.21 15.34
CA GLY A 313 10.08 23.66 15.50
C GLY A 313 10.37 24.41 14.21
N LEU A 314 11.23 23.88 13.36
CA LEU A 314 11.56 24.40 12.04
C LEU A 314 10.50 24.03 10.97
N ALA A 315 9.88 22.87 11.10
CA ALA A 315 8.78 22.41 10.25
C ALA A 315 7.42 23.01 10.68
N LYS A 316 7.47 24.22 11.21
CA LYS A 316 6.33 25.09 11.58
C LYS A 316 4.95 24.46 11.76
N GLN A 317 4.68 24.38 12.99
CA GLN A 317 3.50 24.85 13.75
C GLN A 317 2.12 24.69 13.10
N ASP A 318 1.91 25.13 11.89
CA ASP A 318 0.58 25.13 11.26
C ASP A 318 0.20 23.77 10.65
N LEU A 319 1.17 23.02 10.08
CA LEU A 319 0.90 21.75 9.41
C LEU A 319 0.60 20.61 10.38
N LEU A 320 1.33 20.57 11.50
CA LEU A 320 1.09 19.55 12.54
C LEU A 320 -0.19 19.85 13.33
N GLN A 321 -0.47 21.15 13.56
CA GLN A 321 -1.71 21.57 14.20
C GLN A 321 -2.91 21.25 13.29
N LEU A 322 -2.77 21.53 11.98
CA LEU A 322 -3.79 21.19 10.99
C LEU A 322 -4.00 19.66 10.87
N ALA A 323 -2.91 18.88 10.87
CA ALA A 323 -2.99 17.42 10.82
C ALA A 323 -3.67 16.85 12.08
N SER A 324 -3.35 17.41 13.28
CA SER A 324 -4.00 17.01 14.53
C SER A 324 -5.48 17.42 14.56
N ASP A 325 -5.80 18.61 14.02
CA ASP A 325 -7.19 19.06 13.91
C ASP A 325 -7.98 18.21 12.92
N VAL A 326 -7.38 17.86 11.77
CA VAL A 326 -7.97 16.92 10.81
C VAL A 326 -8.20 15.55 11.45
N GLN A 327 -7.26 15.07 12.25
CA GLN A 327 -7.43 13.80 12.95
C GLN A 327 -8.57 13.88 13.99
N ARG A 328 -8.61 14.95 14.77
CA ARG A 328 -9.68 15.21 15.75
C ARG A 328 -11.03 15.32 15.07
N TYR A 329 -11.13 16.08 13.97
CA TYR A 329 -12.39 16.19 13.21
C TYR A 329 -12.83 14.85 12.61
N LYS A 330 -11.90 13.98 12.20
CA LYS A 330 -12.24 12.61 11.76
C LYS A 330 -12.78 11.75 12.89
N GLU A 331 -12.20 11.86 14.08
CA GLU A 331 -12.66 11.13 15.26
C GLU A 331 -14.05 11.63 15.70
N ASP A 332 -14.25 12.95 15.71
CA ASP A 332 -15.55 13.56 15.98
C ASP A 332 -16.61 13.14 14.94
N LEU A 333 -16.23 13.10 13.66
CA LEU A 333 -17.12 12.68 12.58
C LEU A 333 -17.52 11.21 12.75
N THR A 334 -16.57 10.33 13.08
CA THR A 334 -16.86 8.91 13.35
C THR A 334 -17.74 8.73 14.59
N GLN A 335 -17.61 9.59 15.60
CA GLN A 335 -18.51 9.57 16.76
C GLN A 335 -19.92 10.07 16.39
N GLN A 336 -20.01 11.14 15.59
CA GLN A 336 -21.28 11.67 15.12
C GLN A 336 -22.01 10.66 14.21
N GLU A 337 -21.28 9.98 13.32
CA GLU A 337 -21.86 8.93 12.49
C GLU A 337 -22.39 7.74 13.31
N LYS A 338 -21.65 7.34 14.36
CA LYS A 338 -22.14 6.32 15.31
C LYS A 338 -23.36 6.78 16.07
N ALA A 339 -23.36 8.03 16.52
CA ALA A 339 -24.49 8.63 17.21
C ALA A 339 -25.71 8.75 16.29
N LEU A 340 -25.50 9.10 15.02
CA LEU A 340 -26.55 9.16 14.00
C LEU A 340 -27.13 7.78 13.71
N LYS A 341 -26.24 6.77 13.49
CA LYS A 341 -26.68 5.38 13.33
C LYS A 341 -27.53 4.88 14.50
N ASN A 342 -27.10 5.20 15.72
CA ASN A 342 -27.85 4.82 16.91
C ASN A 342 -29.22 5.55 16.97
N LYS A 343 -29.29 6.82 16.56
CA LYS A 343 -30.56 7.55 16.50
C LYS A 343 -31.48 6.98 15.42
N VAL A 344 -30.95 6.70 14.23
CA VAL A 344 -31.72 6.06 13.14
C VAL A 344 -32.24 4.69 13.58
N GLN A 345 -31.41 3.91 14.29
CA GLN A 345 -31.85 2.63 14.84
C GLN A 345 -32.91 2.78 15.92
N GLN A 346 -32.80 3.81 16.75
CA GLN A 346 -33.84 4.15 17.75
C GLN A 346 -35.14 4.63 17.12
N GLU A 347 -35.09 5.42 16.05
CA GLU A 347 -36.27 5.83 15.28
C GLU A 347 -36.91 4.61 14.59
N SER A 348 -36.13 3.80 13.90
CA SER A 348 -36.59 2.54 13.29
C SER A 348 -37.24 1.61 14.31
N ASN A 349 -36.71 1.54 15.53
CA ASN A 349 -37.30 0.75 16.61
C ASN A 349 -38.60 1.38 17.14
N LYS A 350 -38.69 2.72 17.12
CA LYS A 350 -39.93 3.45 17.49
C LYS A 350 -41.01 3.23 16.42
N ASP A 351 -40.64 3.33 15.13
CA ASP A 351 -41.55 3.07 14.02
C ASP A 351 -42.08 1.65 14.04
N ASN A 352 -41.21 0.67 14.31
CA ASN A 352 -41.60 -0.73 14.48
C ASN A 352 -42.54 -0.91 15.71
N ALA A 353 -42.31 -0.18 16.79
CA ALA A 353 -43.21 -0.17 17.96
C ALA A 353 -44.56 0.50 17.65
N TYR A 354 -44.55 1.56 16.85
CA TYR A 354 -45.78 2.22 16.36
C TYR A 354 -46.59 1.30 15.44
N VAL A 355 -45.93 0.62 14.53
CA VAL A 355 -46.58 -0.38 13.63
C VAL A 355 -47.16 -1.54 14.45
N CYS A 356 -46.44 -1.97 15.49
CA CYS A 356 -46.96 -3.03 16.37
C CYS A 356 -48.19 -2.59 17.17
N LEU A 357 -48.22 -1.31 17.59
CA LEU A 357 -49.38 -0.73 18.29
C LEU A 357 -50.61 -0.52 17.38
N LEU A 358 -50.36 -0.26 16.07
CA LEU A 358 -51.45 -0.11 15.09
C LEU A 358 -52.08 -1.46 14.69
N TYR A 359 -51.39 -2.59 14.89
CA TYR A 359 -51.90 -3.94 14.62
C TYR A 359 -52.58 -4.59 15.84
N THR A 360 -52.55 -3.96 17.03
CA THR A 360 -53.09 -4.51 18.28
C THR A 360 -54.25 -3.68 18.85
N SER A 361 -54.77 -2.70 18.08
CA SER A 361 -55.99 -1.95 18.45
C SER A 361 -57.18 -2.29 17.53
#